data_35b87b0df1eadb34ff646bf888a34e02
#
_entry.id   35b87b0df1eadb34ff646bf888a34e02
#
_cell.length_a   1.000
_cell.length_b   1.000
_cell.length_c   1.000
_cell.angle_alpha   90.00
_cell.angle_beta   90.00
_cell.angle_gamma   90.00
#
_symmetry.space_group_name_H-M   'P 1'
#
loop_
_entity.id
_entity.type
_entity.pdbx_description
1 polymer ?
#
loop_
_entity_poly.entity_id
_entity_poly.type
_entity_poly.pdbx_seq_one_letter_code
_entity_poly.pdbx_strand_id
1 'polypeptide(L)'
;MSKPVQLIVYTLESCPHCVMLKNSLKKGGYTFSECDLSTAEALTELRVNGVFVNEAPVLQRGEDFYTTQDLFQTGMLDDKKLSAILAGE
;
A
#
# COMPACT_ATOMS: atom_id res chain seq x y z
N MET A 1 23.94 -5.85 7.83
CA MET A 1 23.19 -4.65 7.48
C MET A 1 22.00 -5.02 6.60
N SER A 2 20.83 -4.74 7.06
CA SER A 2 19.63 -5.11 6.33
C SER A 2 19.33 -4.09 5.23
N LYS A 3 18.89 -4.57 4.08
CA LYS A 3 18.40 -3.70 3.04
C LYS A 3 17.05 -3.13 3.44
N PRO A 4 16.74 -1.88 3.06
CA PRO A 4 15.40 -1.37 3.28
C PRO A 4 14.38 -2.23 2.53
N VAL A 5 13.26 -2.47 3.17
CA VAL A 5 12.19 -3.24 2.55
C VAL A 5 11.57 -2.40 1.45
N GLN A 6 11.37 -3.00 0.30
CA GLN A 6 10.75 -2.31 -0.83
C GLN A 6 9.27 -2.10 -0.55
N LEU A 7 8.83 -0.87 -0.75
CA LEU A 7 7.42 -0.51 -0.64
C LEU A 7 6.85 -0.24 -2.02
N ILE A 8 5.69 -0.81 -2.29
CA ILE A 8 4.96 -0.57 -3.52
C ILE A 8 3.53 -0.15 -3.16
N VAL A 9 3.08 0.94 -3.73
CA VAL A 9 1.71 1.42 -3.54
C VAL A 9 0.95 1.19 -4.84
N TYR A 10 -0.10 0.39 -4.77
CA TYR A 10 -0.99 0.16 -5.92
C TYR A 10 -2.07 1.22 -5.87
N THR A 11 -2.18 2.01 -6.92
CA THR A 11 -3.05 3.19 -6.95
C THR A 11 -4.01 3.16 -8.13
N LEU A 12 -5.03 3.99 -8.04
CA LEU A 12 -5.95 4.27 -9.14
C LEU A 12 -6.03 5.78 -9.33
N GLU A 13 -6.43 6.22 -10.52
CA GLU A 13 -6.68 7.63 -10.75
C GLU A 13 -7.83 8.11 -9.86
N SER A 14 -7.77 9.38 -9.47
CA SER A 14 -8.82 10.01 -8.67
C SER A 14 -9.12 9.25 -7.38
N CYS A 15 -8.07 8.80 -6.71
CA CYS A 15 -8.19 8.03 -5.48
C CYS A 15 -7.72 8.87 -4.29
N PRO A 16 -8.64 9.48 -3.52
CA PRO A 16 -8.25 10.27 -2.35
C PRO A 16 -7.50 9.45 -1.30
N HIS A 17 -7.90 8.21 -1.08
CA HIS A 17 -7.22 7.34 -0.11
C HIS A 17 -5.79 7.02 -0.54
N CYS A 18 -5.56 6.89 -1.85
CA CYS A 18 -4.20 6.68 -2.37
C CYS A 18 -3.32 7.89 -2.07
N VAL A 19 -3.87 9.09 -2.23
CA VAL A 19 -3.15 10.33 -1.92
C VAL A 19 -2.81 10.39 -0.43
N MET A 20 -3.76 10.03 0.42
CA MET A 20 -3.54 10.02 1.87
C MET A 20 -2.39 9.08 2.25
N LEU A 21 -2.39 7.87 1.71
CA LEU A 21 -1.34 6.90 1.99
C LEU A 21 0.02 7.40 1.50
N LYS A 22 0.08 7.89 0.27
CA LYS A 22 1.33 8.38 -0.30
C LYS A 22 1.90 9.56 0.48
N ASN A 23 1.04 10.49 0.87
CA ASN A 23 1.48 11.63 1.67
C ASN A 23 2.03 11.21 3.03
N SER A 24 1.38 10.25 3.66
CA SER A 24 1.85 9.74 4.95
C SER A 24 3.21 9.08 4.83
N LEU A 25 3.44 8.31 3.77
CA LEU A 25 4.74 7.68 3.52
C LEU A 25 5.82 8.73 3.28
N LYS A 26 5.50 9.76 2.49
CA LYS A 26 6.46 10.85 2.22
C LYS A 26 6.82 11.61 3.48
N LYS A 27 5.84 11.90 4.34
CA LYS A 27 6.09 12.56 5.62
C LYS A 27 7.02 11.76 6.52
N GLY A 28 6.89 10.45 6.48
CA GLY A 28 7.74 9.57 7.26
C GLY A 28 9.12 9.34 6.67
N GLY A 29 9.41 9.91 5.50
CA GLY A 29 10.71 9.73 4.84
C GLY A 29 10.86 8.40 4.14
N TYR A 30 9.77 7.71 3.87
CA TYR A 30 9.82 6.42 3.17
C TYR A 30 9.80 6.62 1.66
N THR A 31 10.60 5.80 0.97
CA THR A 31 10.56 5.74 -0.49
C THR A 31 9.68 4.56 -0.90
N PHE A 32 8.98 4.73 -2.01
CA PHE A 32 8.10 3.69 -2.52
C PHE A 32 7.94 3.83 -4.02
N SER A 33 7.54 2.71 -4.65
CA SER A 33 7.17 2.69 -6.06
C SER A 33 5.65 2.72 -6.17
N GLU A 34 5.14 3.18 -7.30
CA GLU A 34 3.72 3.20 -7.57
C GLU A 34 3.39 2.27 -8.72
N CYS A 35 2.31 1.52 -8.58
CA CYS A 35 1.77 0.68 -9.64
C CYS A 35 0.32 1.04 -9.87
N ASP A 36 -0.09 1.03 -11.14
CA ASP A 36 -1.48 1.30 -11.51
C ASP A 36 -2.29 0.03 -11.34
N LEU A 37 -3.21 0.05 -10.39
CA LEU A 37 -4.05 -1.11 -10.06
C LEU A 37 -4.99 -1.49 -11.20
N SER A 38 -5.25 -0.59 -12.14
CA SER A 38 -6.13 -0.87 -13.27
C SER A 38 -5.47 -1.75 -14.34
N THR A 39 -4.16 -1.99 -14.25
CA THR A 39 -3.47 -2.81 -15.23
C THR A 39 -3.65 -4.30 -14.94
N ALA A 40 -3.68 -5.09 -16.01
CA ALA A 40 -3.77 -6.55 -15.88
C ALA A 40 -2.54 -7.10 -15.14
N GLU A 41 -1.38 -6.50 -15.35
CA GLU A 41 -0.13 -6.92 -14.70
C GLU A 41 -0.21 -6.78 -13.19
N ALA A 42 -0.69 -5.62 -12.71
CA ALA A 42 -0.82 -5.40 -11.28
C ALA A 42 -1.84 -6.35 -10.65
N LEU A 43 -3.00 -6.53 -11.29
CA LEU A 43 -4.02 -7.43 -10.81
C LEU A 43 -3.53 -8.87 -10.76
N THR A 44 -2.79 -9.30 -11.78
CA THR A 44 -2.21 -10.64 -11.82
C THR A 44 -1.23 -10.85 -10.68
N GLU A 45 -0.35 -9.88 -10.45
CA GLU A 45 0.62 -9.95 -9.36
C GLU A 45 -0.07 -10.09 -8.00
N LEU A 46 -1.12 -9.32 -7.78
CA LEU A 46 -1.88 -9.41 -6.53
C LEU A 46 -2.57 -10.76 -6.39
N ARG A 47 -3.19 -11.26 -7.45
CA ARG A 47 -3.88 -12.56 -7.43
C ARG A 47 -2.93 -13.71 -7.15
N VAL A 48 -1.74 -13.68 -7.75
CA VAL A 48 -0.72 -14.70 -7.52
C VAL A 48 -0.35 -14.76 -6.04
N ASN A 49 -0.42 -13.63 -5.36
CA ASN A 49 -0.13 -13.55 -3.93
C ASN A 49 -1.37 -13.69 -3.04
N GLY A 50 -2.49 -14.11 -3.63
CA GLY A 50 -3.72 -14.35 -2.87
C GLY A 50 -4.51 -13.10 -2.53
N VAL A 51 -4.22 -11.98 -3.20
CA VAL A 51 -4.90 -10.70 -2.93
C VAL A 51 -5.92 -10.44 -4.03
N PHE A 52 -7.19 -10.46 -3.66
CA PHE A 52 -8.31 -10.24 -4.58
C PHE A 52 -9.04 -8.97 -4.16
N VAL A 53 -8.67 -7.86 -4.79
CA VAL A 53 -9.21 -6.55 -4.45
C VAL A 53 -9.68 -5.83 -5.71
N ASN A 54 -10.65 -4.95 -5.53
CA ASN A 54 -11.09 -4.03 -6.57
C ASN A 54 -11.03 -2.58 -6.08
N GLU A 55 -10.32 -2.35 -5.00
CA GLU A 55 -10.18 -1.04 -4.38
C GLU A 55 -8.72 -0.68 -4.20
N ALA A 56 -8.42 0.60 -4.26
CA ALA A 56 -7.11 1.13 -3.97
C ALA A 56 -7.18 2.00 -2.71
N PRO A 57 -6.09 2.23 -2.01
CA PRO A 57 -4.75 1.71 -2.30
C PRO A 57 -4.52 0.31 -1.75
N VAL A 58 -3.52 -0.36 -2.31
CA VAL A 58 -2.95 -1.57 -1.71
C VAL A 58 -1.48 -1.25 -1.45
N LEU A 59 -1.00 -1.57 -0.25
CA LEU A 59 0.39 -1.38 0.11
C LEU A 59 1.08 -2.74 0.15
N GLN A 60 2.17 -2.87 -0.57
CA GLN A 60 3.02 -4.05 -0.52
C GLN A 60 4.32 -3.69 0.18
N ARG A 61 4.67 -4.45 1.21
CA ARG A 61 5.93 -4.34 1.92
C ARG A 61 6.64 -5.68 1.81
N GLY A 62 7.66 -5.75 0.95
CA GLY A 62 8.30 -7.02 0.67
C GLY A 62 7.30 -7.99 0.07
N GLU A 63 6.98 -9.06 0.78
CA GLU A 63 6.02 -10.06 0.35
C GLU A 63 4.66 -9.93 1.02
N ASP A 64 4.49 -8.94 1.90
CA ASP A 64 3.26 -8.73 2.64
C ASP A 64 2.39 -7.67 1.94
N PHE A 65 1.11 -7.92 1.88
CA PHE A 65 0.14 -7.05 1.23
C PHE A 65 -0.89 -6.56 2.23
N TYR A 66 -1.22 -5.28 2.15
CA TYR A 66 -2.18 -4.63 3.04
C TYR A 66 -3.21 -3.91 2.19
N THR A 67 -4.48 -4.22 2.43
CA THR A 67 -5.60 -3.65 1.67
C THR A 67 -6.17 -2.43 2.38
N THR A 68 -7.18 -1.81 1.77
CA THR A 68 -7.85 -0.67 2.40
C THR A 68 -8.44 -1.02 3.76
N GLN A 69 -8.91 -2.26 3.93
CA GLN A 69 -9.45 -2.70 5.21
C GLN A 69 -8.38 -2.76 6.30
N ASP A 70 -7.15 -3.01 5.90
CA ASP A 70 -6.02 -3.04 6.83
C ASP A 70 -5.50 -1.65 7.16
N LEU A 71 -5.61 -0.72 6.22
CA LEU A 71 -4.96 0.58 6.32
C LEU A 71 -5.89 1.69 6.78
N PHE A 72 -7.17 1.57 6.52
CA PHE A 72 -8.15 2.62 6.77
C PHE A 72 -9.24 2.19 7.73
N GLN A 73 -9.68 3.12 8.58
CA GLN A 73 -10.85 2.94 9.43
C GLN A 73 -11.77 4.13 9.21
N THR A 74 -13.04 3.87 8.95
CA THR A 74 -14.07 4.89 8.77
C THR A 74 -13.64 6.00 7.79
N GLY A 75 -13.00 5.60 6.69
CA GLY A 75 -12.56 6.52 5.66
C GLY A 75 -11.28 7.28 5.95
N MET A 76 -10.63 7.00 7.08
CA MET A 76 -9.39 7.66 7.46
C MET A 76 -8.24 6.67 7.60
N LEU A 77 -7.05 7.10 7.22
CA LEU A 77 -5.85 6.30 7.36
C LEU A 77 -5.55 6.05 8.84
N ASP A 78 -5.36 4.77 9.17
CA ASP A 78 -4.97 4.38 10.52
C ASP A 78 -3.46 4.51 10.67
N ASP A 79 -3.02 5.64 11.20
CA ASP A 79 -1.59 5.93 11.33
C ASP A 79 -0.87 4.95 12.25
N LYS A 80 -1.53 4.47 13.28
CA LYS A 80 -0.93 3.50 14.20
C LYS A 80 -0.66 2.17 13.50
N LYS A 81 -1.63 1.72 12.73
CA LYS A 81 -1.50 0.47 11.99
C LYS A 81 -0.44 0.59 10.91
N LEU A 82 -0.42 1.71 10.21
CA LEU A 82 0.60 1.97 9.20
C LEU A 82 1.99 2.00 9.82
N SER A 83 2.15 2.67 10.96
CA SER A 83 3.44 2.71 11.66
C SER A 83 3.92 1.31 12.05
N ALA A 84 3.02 0.47 12.54
CA ALA A 84 3.36 -0.92 12.87
C ALA A 84 3.82 -1.70 11.65
N ILE A 85 3.11 -1.54 10.53
CA ILE A 85 3.47 -2.18 9.27
C ILE A 85 4.86 -1.75 8.82
N LEU A 86 5.13 -0.44 8.85
CA LEU A 86 6.41 0.11 8.39
C LEU A 86 7.56 -0.26 9.32
N ALA A 87 7.27 -0.49 10.60
CA ALA A 87 8.27 -0.93 11.57
C ALA A 87 8.58 -2.42 11.47
N GLY A 88 7.82 -3.15 10.68
CA GLY A 88 8.07 -4.59 10.49
C GLY A 88 7.44 -5.48 11.53
N GLU A 89 6.41 -5.00 12.19
CA GLU A 89 5.73 -5.78 13.24
C GLU A 89 4.48 -6.48 12.73
#